data_5911b0f4d3035bde29ebe9a7c62e111f
#
_entry.id   5911b0f4d3035bde29ebe9a7c62e111f
#
_cell.length_a   1.000
_cell.length_b   1.000
_cell.length_c   1.000
_cell.angle_alpha   90.00
_cell.angle_beta   90.00
_cell.angle_gamma   90.00
#
_symmetry.space_group_name_H-M   'P 1'
#
loop_
_entity.id
_entity.type
_entity.pdbx_description
1 polymer ?
#
loop_
_entity_poly.entity_id
_entity_poly.type
_entity_poly.pdbx_seq_one_letter_code
_entity_poly.pdbx_strand_id
1 'polypeptide(L)'
;KSLAAWLPVVSDVLAAQGGGPGAGPDAGGRISAYGRRPTALYLSPTKALAADQAASLERLVAEVEAVQRADSVPAGSIRTVRTGTCDGDTPLPERDWARAHADVVLTNPDFLHFSLLPGHERWTRFLRSLRYVVVDECHAYRGLLGAHVALVLRRLLRLVRRLRPGGPEPVVLCASATAGEPALTAARLIG
;
A
#
# COMPACT_ATOMS: atom_id res chain seq x y z
N LYS A 1 -4.08 -1.56 16.21
CA LYS A 1 -2.91 -1.09 15.47
C LYS A 1 -3.15 -1.10 13.95
N SER A 2 -3.63 -2.22 13.41
CA SER A 2 -3.90 -2.39 11.98
C SER A 2 -4.86 -1.33 11.43
N LEU A 3 -5.94 -1.03 12.17
CA LEU A 3 -6.91 -0.03 11.76
C LEU A 3 -6.28 1.37 11.58
N ALA A 4 -5.36 1.75 12.45
CA ALA A 4 -4.68 3.05 12.37
C ALA A 4 -3.81 3.17 11.10
N ALA A 5 -3.26 2.07 10.61
CA ALA A 5 -2.51 2.05 9.35
C ALA A 5 -3.45 2.00 8.13
N TRP A 6 -4.58 1.28 8.24
CA TRP A 6 -5.52 1.11 7.12
C TRP A 6 -6.42 2.32 6.88
N LEU A 7 -6.85 3.05 7.93
CA LEU A 7 -7.76 4.19 7.77
C LEU A 7 -7.27 5.24 6.77
N PRO A 8 -6.04 5.78 6.86
CA PRO A 8 -5.58 6.78 5.89
C PRO A 8 -5.46 6.19 4.47
N VAL A 9 -5.04 4.92 4.34
CA VAL A 9 -4.90 4.26 3.05
C VAL A 9 -6.25 4.08 2.38
N VAL A 10 -7.21 3.48 3.10
CA VAL A 10 -8.57 3.22 2.59
C VAL A 10 -9.28 4.53 2.26
N SER A 11 -9.21 5.53 3.15
CA SER A 11 -9.83 6.85 2.92
C SER A 11 -9.31 7.51 1.65
N ASP A 12 -7.99 7.54 1.43
CA ASP A 12 -7.41 8.16 0.23
C ASP A 12 -7.79 7.40 -1.05
N VAL A 13 -7.76 6.05 -1.01
CA VAL A 13 -8.13 5.23 -2.16
C VAL A 13 -9.61 5.42 -2.53
N LEU A 14 -10.48 5.50 -1.53
CA LEU A 14 -11.91 5.73 -1.74
C LEU A 14 -12.20 7.17 -2.20
N ALA A 15 -11.54 8.17 -1.61
CA ALA A 15 -11.70 9.56 -1.99
C ALA A 15 -11.32 9.81 -3.46
N ALA A 16 -10.27 9.16 -3.95
CA ALA A 16 -9.82 9.28 -5.34
C ALA A 16 -10.82 8.73 -6.38
N GLN A 17 -11.83 7.97 -5.96
CA GLN A 17 -12.89 7.46 -6.83
C GLN A 17 -14.05 8.46 -7.02
N GLY A 18 -14.11 9.52 -6.20
CA GLY A 18 -15.19 10.51 -6.23
C GLY A 18 -15.03 11.60 -7.27
N GLY A 19 -13.84 11.71 -7.90
CA GLY A 19 -13.58 12.66 -8.99
C GLY A 19 -14.02 12.08 -10.33
N GLY A 20 -15.28 12.23 -10.70
CA GLY A 20 -15.73 12.03 -12.09
C GLY A 20 -15.05 13.02 -13.03
N PRO A 21 -15.09 12.83 -14.38
CA PRO A 21 -14.42 13.63 -15.39
C PRO A 21 -14.95 15.09 -15.51
N GLY A 22 -15.47 15.67 -14.44
CA GLY A 22 -16.00 17.03 -14.36
C GLY A 22 -15.85 17.69 -13.00
N ALA A 23 -15.22 17.04 -12.02
CA ALA A 23 -14.98 17.66 -10.71
C ALA A 23 -13.79 18.63 -10.83
N GLY A 24 -14.09 19.92 -10.83
CA GLY A 24 -13.08 20.99 -10.77
C GLY A 24 -12.22 20.92 -9.50
N PRO A 25 -11.11 21.68 -9.46
CA PRO A 25 -10.10 21.61 -8.40
C PRO A 25 -10.57 21.96 -6.98
N ASP A 26 -11.80 22.45 -6.82
CA ASP A 26 -12.28 23.06 -5.58
C ASP A 26 -13.21 22.18 -4.72
N ALA A 27 -13.54 20.97 -5.17
CA ALA A 27 -14.34 20.05 -4.39
C ALA A 27 -13.47 19.12 -3.57
N GLY A 28 -12.80 19.61 -2.53
CA GLY A 28 -12.20 18.86 -1.39
C GLY A 28 -11.56 17.48 -1.59
N GLY A 29 -11.66 16.90 -2.76
CA GLY A 29 -11.05 15.65 -3.18
C GLY A 29 -9.66 15.96 -3.73
N ARG A 30 -8.63 15.63 -2.97
CA ARG A 30 -7.26 15.58 -3.47
C ARG A 30 -7.17 14.57 -4.59
N ILE A 31 -7.49 14.98 -5.83
CA ILE A 31 -7.04 14.22 -7.00
C ILE A 31 -5.54 14.08 -6.81
N SER A 32 -5.08 12.84 -6.72
CA SER A 32 -3.65 12.54 -6.77
C SER A 32 -3.06 13.39 -7.88
N ALA A 33 -1.96 14.10 -7.61
CA ALA A 33 -1.27 14.98 -8.58
C ALA A 33 -0.97 14.28 -9.94
N TYR A 34 -1.44 13.08 -10.12
CA TYR A 34 -1.22 12.17 -11.26
C TYR A 34 -2.51 11.65 -11.90
N GLY A 35 -3.70 12.10 -11.51
CA GLY A 35 -4.98 11.65 -12.10
C GLY A 35 -5.26 10.15 -11.97
N ARG A 36 -4.56 9.46 -11.05
CA ARG A 36 -4.68 8.01 -10.84
C ARG A 36 -4.99 7.71 -9.37
N ARG A 37 -5.67 6.58 -9.14
CA ARG A 37 -5.94 6.07 -7.79
C ARG A 37 -4.62 5.84 -7.04
N PRO A 38 -4.48 6.31 -5.80
CA PRO A 38 -3.31 6.01 -4.98
C PRO A 38 -3.23 4.51 -4.70
N THR A 39 -2.01 4.00 -4.60
CA THR A 39 -1.74 2.62 -4.23
C THR A 39 -0.95 2.56 -2.93
N ALA A 40 -1.05 1.42 -2.24
CA ALA A 40 -0.33 1.16 -1.01
C ALA A 40 0.38 -0.20 -1.04
N LEU A 41 1.60 -0.24 -0.54
CA LEU A 41 2.36 -1.47 -0.32
C LEU A 41 2.40 -1.75 1.17
N TYR A 42 2.00 -2.95 1.57
CA TYR A 42 2.07 -3.43 2.95
C TYR A 42 3.13 -4.51 3.06
N LEU A 43 4.12 -4.29 3.91
CA LEU A 43 5.21 -5.22 4.18
C LEU A 43 5.03 -5.87 5.54
N SER A 44 4.89 -7.18 5.54
CA SER A 44 4.84 -8.02 6.73
C SER A 44 6.09 -8.90 6.82
N PRO A 45 6.61 -9.18 8.02
CA PRO A 45 7.73 -10.09 8.19
C PRO A 45 7.40 -11.54 7.85
N THR A 46 6.13 -11.94 7.93
CA THR A 46 5.71 -13.31 7.67
C THR A 46 4.46 -13.37 6.79
N LYS A 47 4.31 -14.47 6.04
CA LYS A 47 3.12 -14.74 5.22
C LYS A 47 1.83 -14.83 6.05
N ALA A 48 1.91 -15.47 7.23
CA ALA A 48 0.75 -15.61 8.13
C ALA A 48 0.21 -14.23 8.57
N LEU A 49 1.09 -13.33 9.00
CA LEU A 49 0.69 -11.97 9.35
C LEU A 49 0.13 -11.19 8.15
N ALA A 50 0.70 -11.38 6.96
CA ALA A 50 0.17 -10.77 5.75
C ALA A 50 -1.26 -11.26 5.45
N ALA A 51 -1.53 -12.56 5.60
CA ALA A 51 -2.84 -13.16 5.40
C ALA A 51 -3.88 -12.63 6.42
N ASP A 52 -3.51 -12.55 7.71
CA ASP A 52 -4.38 -12.00 8.75
C ASP A 52 -4.73 -10.53 8.47
N GLN A 53 -3.75 -9.76 8.01
CA GLN A 53 -3.96 -8.37 7.64
C GLN A 53 -4.81 -8.21 6.38
N ALA A 54 -4.64 -9.08 5.39
CA ALA A 54 -5.49 -9.12 4.21
C ALA A 54 -6.95 -9.36 4.60
N ALA A 55 -7.22 -10.39 5.41
CA ALA A 55 -8.56 -10.68 5.91
C ALA A 55 -9.16 -9.52 6.75
N SER A 56 -8.32 -8.83 7.53
CA SER A 56 -8.75 -7.66 8.30
C SER A 56 -9.12 -6.48 7.39
N LEU A 57 -8.32 -6.24 6.36
CA LEU A 57 -8.58 -5.19 5.38
C LEU A 57 -9.83 -5.48 4.54
N GLU A 58 -10.01 -6.73 4.10
CA GLU A 58 -11.20 -7.16 3.35
C GLU A 58 -12.49 -6.97 4.16
N ARG A 59 -12.47 -7.29 5.45
CA ARG A 59 -13.62 -7.02 6.35
C ARG A 59 -13.92 -5.53 6.45
N LEU A 60 -12.90 -4.69 6.63
CA LEU A 60 -13.07 -3.24 6.67
C LEU A 60 -13.66 -2.71 5.36
N VAL A 61 -13.19 -3.18 4.23
CA VAL A 61 -13.71 -2.78 2.91
C VAL A 61 -15.17 -3.22 2.75
N ALA A 62 -15.51 -4.43 3.16
CA ALA A 62 -16.87 -4.94 3.11
C ALA A 62 -17.85 -4.12 4.00
N GLU A 63 -17.40 -3.71 5.19
CA GLU A 63 -18.17 -2.82 6.07
C GLU A 63 -18.41 -1.45 5.43
N VAL A 64 -17.38 -0.86 4.83
CA VAL A 64 -17.51 0.42 4.10
C VAL A 64 -18.47 0.30 2.92
N GLU A 65 -18.41 -0.79 2.16
CA GLU A 65 -19.35 -1.04 1.08
C GLU A 65 -20.78 -1.24 1.59
N ALA A 66 -20.96 -1.92 2.73
CA ALA A 66 -22.27 -2.12 3.34
C ALA A 66 -22.90 -0.78 3.76
N VAL A 67 -22.11 0.12 4.35
CA VAL A 67 -22.58 1.48 4.70
C VAL A 67 -22.99 2.24 3.43
N GLN A 68 -22.19 2.22 2.37
CA GLN A 68 -22.55 2.88 1.11
C GLN A 68 -23.85 2.34 0.51
N ARG A 69 -24.11 1.02 0.61
CA ARG A 69 -25.39 0.42 0.16
C ARG A 69 -26.56 0.87 1.05
N ALA A 70 -26.34 0.97 2.36
CA ALA A 70 -27.37 1.47 3.29
C ALA A 70 -27.72 2.94 3.03
N ASP A 71 -26.75 3.76 2.63
CA ASP A 71 -26.94 5.15 2.23
C ASP A 71 -27.52 5.32 0.81
N SER A 72 -28.01 4.23 0.21
CA SER A 72 -28.62 4.20 -1.12
C SER A 72 -27.72 4.67 -2.25
N VAL A 73 -26.39 4.51 -2.10
CA VAL A 73 -25.44 4.79 -3.19
C VAL A 73 -25.71 3.82 -4.35
N PRO A 74 -25.88 4.30 -5.60
CA PRO A 74 -26.10 3.43 -6.74
C PRO A 74 -24.99 2.37 -6.88
N ALA A 75 -25.36 1.14 -7.23
CA ALA A 75 -24.42 0.01 -7.30
C ALA A 75 -23.17 0.30 -8.14
N GLY A 76 -23.32 1.03 -9.26
CA GLY A 76 -22.21 1.43 -10.12
C GLY A 76 -21.31 2.54 -9.54
N SER A 77 -21.74 3.15 -8.42
CA SER A 77 -20.99 4.23 -7.73
C SER A 77 -20.42 3.78 -6.38
N ILE A 78 -20.63 2.53 -5.98
CA ILE A 78 -20.03 1.98 -4.75
C ILE A 78 -18.52 1.97 -4.91
N ARG A 79 -17.85 2.59 -3.95
CA ARG A 79 -16.39 2.68 -3.92
C ARG A 79 -15.83 1.49 -3.16
N THR A 80 -14.81 0.87 -3.71
CA THR A 80 -14.14 -0.30 -3.10
C THR A 80 -12.63 -0.16 -3.17
N VAL A 81 -11.92 -0.94 -2.36
CA VAL A 81 -10.46 -1.08 -2.37
C VAL A 81 -10.11 -2.49 -2.82
N ARG A 82 -9.37 -2.60 -3.90
CA ARG A 82 -8.93 -3.89 -4.45
C ARG A 82 -7.62 -4.29 -3.79
N THR A 83 -7.64 -5.42 -3.12
CA THR A 83 -6.49 -5.97 -2.40
C THR A 83 -5.88 -7.14 -3.17
N GLY A 84 -4.58 -7.32 -3.05
CA GLY A 84 -3.88 -8.48 -3.57
C GLY A 84 -2.74 -8.87 -2.65
N THR A 85 -2.58 -10.17 -2.39
CA THR A 85 -1.42 -10.70 -1.68
C THR A 85 -0.42 -11.24 -2.69
N CYS A 86 0.85 -10.84 -2.56
CA CYS A 86 1.92 -11.28 -3.44
C CYS A 86 3.12 -11.74 -2.62
N ASP A 87 3.44 -13.02 -2.73
CA ASP A 87 4.63 -13.62 -2.15
C ASP A 87 5.26 -14.66 -3.10
N GLY A 88 6.26 -15.42 -2.62
CA GLY A 88 6.95 -16.42 -3.42
C GLY A 88 6.04 -17.54 -3.95
N ASP A 89 4.93 -17.84 -3.27
CA ASP A 89 4.02 -18.94 -3.61
C ASP A 89 2.79 -18.47 -4.40
N THR A 90 2.58 -17.15 -4.52
CA THR A 90 1.43 -16.59 -5.24
C THR A 90 1.49 -16.98 -6.73
N PRO A 91 0.42 -17.59 -7.30
CA PRO A 91 0.37 -17.96 -8.71
C PRO A 91 0.54 -16.78 -9.66
N LEU A 92 1.11 -17.03 -10.84
CA LEU A 92 1.34 -15.97 -11.84
C LEU A 92 0.08 -15.18 -12.22
N PRO A 93 -1.09 -15.82 -12.46
CA PRO A 93 -2.31 -15.09 -12.80
C PRO A 93 -2.74 -14.09 -11.71
N GLU A 94 -2.60 -14.47 -10.43
CA GLU A 94 -2.91 -13.60 -9.30
C GLU A 94 -1.93 -12.43 -9.19
N ARG A 95 -0.64 -12.68 -9.44
CA ARG A 95 0.37 -11.60 -9.52
C ARG A 95 0.07 -10.64 -10.68
N ASP A 96 -0.34 -11.15 -11.83
CA ASP A 96 -0.69 -10.33 -12.99
C ASP A 96 -1.95 -9.50 -12.71
N TRP A 97 -2.94 -10.09 -12.07
CA TRP A 97 -4.12 -9.36 -11.61
C TRP A 97 -3.75 -8.24 -10.61
N ALA A 98 -2.92 -8.54 -9.61
CA ALA A 98 -2.47 -7.55 -8.63
C ALA A 98 -1.72 -6.39 -9.30
N ARG A 99 -0.83 -6.68 -10.24
CA ARG A 99 -0.11 -5.66 -11.04
C ARG A 99 -1.06 -4.75 -11.80
N ALA A 100 -2.08 -5.32 -12.41
CA ALA A 100 -3.03 -4.60 -13.25
C ALA A 100 -4.09 -3.85 -12.44
N HIS A 101 -4.54 -4.37 -11.31
CA HIS A 101 -5.78 -3.94 -10.69
C HIS A 101 -5.67 -3.55 -9.21
N ALA A 102 -4.76 -4.13 -8.43
CA ALA A 102 -4.72 -3.88 -6.99
C ALA A 102 -4.45 -2.41 -6.65
N ASP A 103 -5.16 -1.93 -5.64
CA ASP A 103 -4.93 -0.64 -5.00
C ASP A 103 -4.01 -0.84 -3.77
N VAL A 104 -4.14 -1.98 -3.10
CA VAL A 104 -3.27 -2.39 -1.99
C VAL A 104 -2.64 -3.74 -2.30
N VAL A 105 -1.32 -3.82 -2.18
CA VAL A 105 -0.57 -5.08 -2.29
C VAL A 105 0.07 -5.40 -0.94
N LEU A 106 -0.30 -6.56 -0.40
CA LEU A 106 0.33 -7.11 0.80
C LEU A 106 1.44 -8.08 0.37
N THR A 107 2.62 -7.93 0.97
CA THR A 107 3.80 -8.70 0.57
C THR A 107 4.80 -8.82 1.72
N ASN A 108 5.93 -9.44 1.45
CA ASN A 108 7.06 -9.55 2.36
C ASN A 108 8.35 -8.96 1.74
N PRO A 109 9.40 -8.72 2.54
CA PRO A 109 10.65 -8.15 2.05
C PRO A 109 11.33 -8.98 0.96
N ASP A 110 11.22 -10.32 1.02
CA ASP A 110 11.83 -11.20 0.03
C ASP A 110 11.18 -11.07 -1.34
N PHE A 111 9.85 -11.09 -1.40
CA PHE A 111 9.15 -10.85 -2.67
C PHE A 111 9.42 -9.45 -3.22
N LEU A 112 9.45 -8.44 -2.35
CA LEU A 112 9.83 -7.10 -2.76
C LEU A 112 11.24 -7.07 -3.36
N HIS A 113 12.22 -7.74 -2.72
CA HIS A 113 13.61 -7.75 -3.16
C HIS A 113 13.85 -8.58 -4.41
N PHE A 114 13.33 -9.81 -4.45
CA PHE A 114 13.68 -10.80 -5.47
C PHE A 114 12.71 -10.82 -6.67
N SER A 115 11.50 -10.28 -6.51
CA SER A 115 10.47 -10.33 -7.57
C SER A 115 10.02 -8.94 -8.02
N LEU A 116 9.53 -8.11 -7.09
CA LEU A 116 8.93 -6.83 -7.45
C LEU A 116 9.97 -5.83 -7.97
N LEU A 117 11.06 -5.61 -7.24
CA LEU A 117 12.08 -4.64 -7.62
C LEU A 117 12.84 -5.02 -8.90
N PRO A 118 13.27 -6.28 -9.11
CA PRO A 118 13.87 -6.67 -10.39
C PRO A 118 12.89 -6.58 -11.55
N GLY A 119 11.63 -6.97 -11.33
CA GLY A 119 10.55 -6.92 -12.33
C GLY A 119 9.74 -5.62 -12.32
N HIS A 120 10.29 -4.51 -11.86
CA HIS A 120 9.57 -3.26 -11.60
C HIS A 120 8.86 -2.68 -12.84
N GLU A 121 9.32 -2.98 -14.03
CA GLU A 121 8.67 -2.54 -15.27
C GLU A 121 7.22 -3.03 -15.35
N ARG A 122 6.98 -4.28 -14.92
CA ARG A 122 5.62 -4.87 -14.85
C ARG A 122 4.76 -4.24 -13.76
N TRP A 123 5.38 -3.61 -12.75
CA TRP A 123 4.74 -2.95 -11.62
C TRP A 123 4.61 -1.43 -11.80
N THR A 124 4.96 -0.91 -12.99
CA THR A 124 5.03 0.54 -13.24
C THR A 124 3.72 1.26 -12.91
N ARG A 125 2.54 0.67 -13.24
CA ARG A 125 1.24 1.24 -12.88
C ARG A 125 1.12 1.44 -11.37
N PHE A 126 1.39 0.40 -10.61
CA PHE A 126 1.30 0.37 -9.14
C PHE A 126 2.31 1.34 -8.51
N LEU A 127 3.57 1.26 -8.92
CA LEU A 127 4.66 2.05 -8.36
C LEU A 127 4.54 3.55 -8.65
N ARG A 128 4.05 3.93 -9.82
CA ARG A 128 3.78 5.34 -10.15
C ARG A 128 2.70 5.96 -9.29
N SER A 129 1.79 5.17 -8.78
CA SER A 129 0.70 5.62 -7.91
C SER A 129 0.97 5.36 -6.42
N LEU A 130 2.14 4.80 -6.08
CA LEU A 130 2.48 4.40 -4.72
C LEU A 130 2.54 5.61 -3.79
N ARG A 131 1.56 5.71 -2.88
CA ARG A 131 1.43 6.78 -1.92
C ARG A 131 1.78 6.36 -0.50
N TYR A 132 1.53 5.09 -0.17
CA TYR A 132 1.77 4.56 1.15
C TYR A 132 2.65 3.31 1.10
N VAL A 133 3.59 3.23 2.04
CA VAL A 133 4.35 2.02 2.34
C VAL A 133 4.15 1.74 3.82
N VAL A 134 3.40 0.70 4.14
CA VAL A 134 3.19 0.26 5.52
C VAL A 134 4.20 -0.82 5.84
N VAL A 135 5.00 -0.61 6.87
CA VAL A 135 5.99 -1.58 7.37
C VAL A 135 5.48 -2.08 8.71
N ASP A 136 4.91 -3.28 8.70
CA ASP A 136 4.34 -3.87 9.91
C ASP A 136 5.40 -4.61 10.72
N GLU A 137 5.12 -4.68 12.03
CA GLU A 137 6.01 -5.31 13.02
C GLU A 137 7.47 -4.88 12.83
N CYS A 138 7.69 -3.57 12.63
CA CYS A 138 9.02 -3.05 12.31
C CYS A 138 10.09 -3.40 13.36
N HIS A 139 9.67 -3.78 14.57
CA HIS A 139 10.57 -4.30 15.61
C HIS A 139 11.19 -5.67 15.26
N ALA A 140 10.61 -6.43 14.33
CA ALA A 140 11.17 -7.70 13.86
C ALA A 140 12.38 -7.48 12.95
N TYR A 141 12.50 -6.31 12.32
CA TYR A 141 13.61 -5.99 11.42
C TYR A 141 14.80 -5.44 12.18
N ARG A 142 15.58 -6.34 12.81
CA ARG A 142 16.77 -6.02 13.60
C ARG A 142 18.01 -6.69 13.05
N GLY A 143 19.19 -6.18 13.47
CA GLY A 143 20.47 -6.75 13.07
C GLY A 143 20.64 -6.79 11.55
N LEU A 144 21.15 -7.90 11.03
CA LEU A 144 21.42 -8.10 9.61
C LEU A 144 20.15 -8.04 8.75
N LEU A 145 19.06 -8.66 9.23
CA LEU A 145 17.75 -8.59 8.54
C LEU A 145 17.27 -7.15 8.44
N GLY A 146 17.35 -6.37 9.52
CA GLY A 146 16.95 -4.97 9.53
C GLY A 146 17.77 -4.13 8.55
N ALA A 147 19.08 -4.33 8.49
CA ALA A 147 19.96 -3.66 7.54
C ALA A 147 19.57 -4.02 6.08
N HIS A 148 19.29 -5.29 5.81
CA HIS A 148 18.84 -5.74 4.49
C HIS A 148 17.51 -5.10 4.09
N VAL A 149 16.49 -5.16 4.95
CA VAL A 149 15.18 -4.55 4.70
C VAL A 149 15.30 -3.04 4.49
N ALA A 150 16.15 -2.34 5.26
CA ALA A 150 16.41 -0.92 5.07
C ALA A 150 16.95 -0.61 3.66
N LEU A 151 17.89 -1.41 3.16
CA LEU A 151 18.40 -1.27 1.80
C LEU A 151 17.34 -1.53 0.73
N VAL A 152 16.49 -2.52 0.95
CA VAL A 152 15.37 -2.84 0.03
C VAL A 152 14.37 -1.69 0.00
N LEU A 153 13.99 -1.13 1.14
CA LEU A 153 13.10 0.03 1.23
C LEU A 153 13.69 1.27 0.54
N ARG A 154 14.97 1.57 0.76
CA ARG A 154 15.65 2.68 0.08
C ARG A 154 15.68 2.49 -1.43
N ARG A 155 15.86 1.25 -1.91
CA ARG A 155 15.78 0.94 -3.34
C ARG A 155 14.37 1.20 -3.88
N LEU A 156 13.33 0.76 -3.16
CA LEU A 156 11.93 1.02 -3.51
C LEU A 156 11.65 2.52 -3.62
N LEU A 157 11.97 3.29 -2.58
CA LEU A 157 11.71 4.74 -2.55
C LEU A 157 12.48 5.47 -3.67
N ARG A 158 13.74 5.09 -3.92
CA ARG A 158 14.53 5.63 -5.03
C ARG A 158 13.91 5.29 -6.38
N LEU A 159 13.41 4.08 -6.58
CA LEU A 159 12.74 3.66 -7.79
C LEU A 159 11.44 4.46 -8.01
N VAL A 160 10.63 4.61 -6.97
CA VAL A 160 9.38 5.40 -7.05
C VAL A 160 9.68 6.86 -7.42
N ARG A 161 10.68 7.47 -6.80
CA ARG A 161 11.15 8.83 -7.13
C ARG A 161 11.56 8.93 -8.61
N ARG A 162 12.26 7.93 -9.12
CA ARG A 162 12.67 7.86 -10.54
C ARG A 162 11.49 7.70 -11.49
N LEU A 163 10.47 6.94 -11.11
CA LEU A 163 9.28 6.71 -11.94
C LEU A 163 8.32 7.90 -11.97
N ARG A 164 8.41 8.82 -11.01
CA ARG A 164 7.61 10.04 -10.93
C ARG A 164 8.44 11.25 -10.49
N PRO A 165 9.29 11.77 -11.37
CA PRO A 165 10.13 12.95 -11.06
C PRO A 165 9.27 14.14 -10.64
N GLY A 166 9.65 14.81 -9.55
CA GLY A 166 8.91 15.97 -9.02
C GLY A 166 7.60 15.65 -8.29
N GLY A 167 7.22 14.36 -8.23
CA GLY A 167 6.03 13.94 -7.47
C GLY A 167 6.28 13.79 -5.97
N PRO A 168 5.20 13.75 -5.15
CA PRO A 168 5.33 13.58 -3.71
C PRO A 168 5.92 12.21 -3.37
N GLU A 169 6.76 12.15 -2.36
CA GLU A 169 7.29 10.90 -1.87
C GLU A 169 6.20 10.06 -1.18
N PRO A 170 6.31 8.73 -1.21
CA PRO A 170 5.42 7.88 -0.43
C PRO A 170 5.54 8.17 1.06
N VAL A 171 4.40 8.17 1.74
CA VAL A 171 4.36 8.18 3.20
C VAL A 171 4.69 6.79 3.71
N VAL A 172 5.72 6.67 4.54
CA VAL A 172 6.08 5.39 5.16
C VAL A 172 5.48 5.33 6.56
N LEU A 173 4.63 4.34 6.79
CA LEU A 173 3.97 4.08 8.06
C LEU A 173 4.62 2.86 8.71
N CYS A 174 5.30 3.05 9.83
CA CYS A 174 5.90 1.95 10.60
C CYS A 174 5.00 1.57 11.77
N ALA A 175 4.53 0.32 11.79
CA ALA A 175 3.76 -0.24 12.91
C ALA A 175 4.64 -1.16 13.75
N SER A 176 4.52 -1.06 15.08
CA SER A 176 5.25 -1.90 16.03
C SER A 176 4.42 -2.20 17.27
N ALA A 177 4.61 -3.37 17.85
CA ALA A 177 3.94 -3.75 19.10
C ALA A 177 4.54 -3.01 20.30
N THR A 178 5.83 -3.11 20.48
CA THR A 178 6.58 -2.53 21.59
C THR A 178 8.01 -2.25 21.10
N ALA A 179 8.32 -1.00 20.90
CA ALA A 179 9.70 -0.58 20.67
C ALA A 179 10.04 0.48 21.72
N GLY A 180 11.17 0.33 22.40
CA GLY A 180 11.66 1.33 23.36
C GLY A 180 11.89 2.69 22.67
N GLU A 181 12.25 2.68 21.37
CA GLU A 181 12.50 3.86 20.57
C GLU A 181 11.92 3.68 19.15
N PRO A 182 10.57 3.82 18.97
CA PRO A 182 9.93 3.52 17.70
C PRO A 182 10.38 4.48 16.57
N ALA A 183 10.58 5.75 16.89
CA ALA A 183 11.02 6.74 15.91
C ALA A 183 12.43 6.44 15.39
N LEU A 184 13.36 6.04 16.26
CA LEU A 184 14.71 5.67 15.87
C LEU A 184 14.73 4.40 15.01
N THR A 185 13.90 3.42 15.36
CA THR A 185 13.75 2.18 14.57
C THR A 185 13.22 2.49 13.18
N ALA A 186 12.19 3.32 13.06
CA ALA A 186 11.65 3.77 11.78
C ALA A 186 12.71 4.54 10.97
N ALA A 187 13.41 5.50 11.57
CA ALA A 187 14.45 6.26 10.90
C ALA A 187 15.60 5.37 10.36
N ARG A 188 16.02 4.36 11.10
CA ARG A 188 17.03 3.40 10.65
C ARG A 188 16.57 2.55 9.44
N LEU A 189 15.27 2.22 9.37
CA LEU A 189 14.72 1.46 8.26
C LEU A 189 14.54 2.31 7.00
N ILE A 190 14.18 3.57 7.15
CA ILE A 190 13.82 4.43 6.00
C ILE A 190 15.08 5.17 5.47
N GLY A 191 15.95 5.62 6.36
CA GLY A 191 17.17 6.38 6.06
C GLY A 191 17.03 7.84 6.36
#